data_1ccbe2712a03b9c9e11b6778bc96064c
#
_entry.id   1ccbe2712a03b9c9e11b6778bc96064c
#
_cell.length_a   1.000
_cell.length_b   1.000
_cell.length_c   1.000
_cell.angle_alpha   90.00
_cell.angle_beta   90.00
_cell.angle_gamma   90.00
#
_symmetry.space_group_name_H-M   'P 1'
#
loop_
_entity.id
_entity.type
_entity.pdbx_description
1 polymer ?
#
loop_
_entity_poly.entity_id
_entity_poly.type
_entity_poly.pdbx_seq_one_letter_code
_entity_poly.pdbx_strand_id
1 'polypeptide(L)'
;GPAMRAAHEAVLAAENPVRRGLQPAPAHFLGRQADVAEVLKALSTHRLVTLTGPGGVGKTTLAQVVAARSRRPAVYVVGLAEIAPGADVVRAVLDALGRPAPGDGDPYRSLSGALAQPGTVLVLDNCEHLVDPVAGLIGRLLTTCPDLRILATSRRALDLAAEHVHRLEPLDAASADRLFRARALAARPGQVIDDRELKDLLRRLDGIPLAIEL
;
A
#
# COMPACT_ATOMS: atom_id res chain seq x y z
N GLY A 1 -17.93 21.23 -23.83
CA GLY A 1 -17.34 22.05 -22.78
C GLY A 1 -16.35 21.29 -21.92
N PRO A 2 -15.56 21.94 -21.05
CA PRO A 2 -14.53 21.27 -20.26
C PRO A 2 -15.09 20.16 -19.35
N ALA A 3 -16.29 20.33 -18.80
CA ALA A 3 -16.95 19.30 -17.97
C ALA A 3 -17.29 18.03 -18.75
N MET A 4 -17.64 18.14 -20.02
CA MET A 4 -17.98 16.99 -20.87
C MET A 4 -16.70 16.24 -21.32
N ARG A 5 -15.58 16.94 -21.51
CA ARG A 5 -14.29 16.29 -21.77
C ARG A 5 -13.82 15.54 -20.52
N ALA A 6 -13.89 16.13 -19.32
CA ALA A 6 -13.52 15.48 -18.09
C ALA A 6 -14.40 14.23 -17.82
N ALA A 7 -15.70 14.29 -18.10
CA ALA A 7 -16.59 13.13 -17.98
C ALA A 7 -16.24 12.04 -19.00
N HIS A 8 -15.92 12.41 -20.23
CA HIS A 8 -15.50 11.44 -21.28
C HIS A 8 -14.16 10.79 -20.96
N GLU A 9 -13.17 11.57 -20.51
CA GLU A 9 -11.88 11.07 -20.04
C GLU A 9 -12.03 10.14 -18.83
N ALA A 10 -12.94 10.46 -17.90
CA ALA A 10 -13.24 9.60 -16.76
C ALA A 10 -13.87 8.26 -17.17
N VAL A 11 -14.74 8.25 -18.19
CA VAL A 11 -15.33 7.03 -18.76
C VAL A 11 -14.24 6.19 -19.46
N LEU A 12 -13.43 6.79 -20.29
CA LEU A 12 -12.32 6.10 -20.98
C LEU A 12 -11.28 5.54 -19.98
N ALA A 13 -10.99 6.27 -18.92
CA ALA A 13 -10.09 5.80 -17.86
C ALA A 13 -10.70 4.65 -17.03
N ALA A 14 -12.03 4.60 -16.91
CA ALA A 14 -12.74 3.47 -16.28
C ALA A 14 -12.75 2.22 -17.15
N GLU A 15 -12.75 2.38 -18.48
CA GLU A 15 -12.67 1.29 -19.46
C GLU A 15 -11.27 0.68 -19.56
N ASN A 16 -10.19 1.47 -19.29
CA ASN A 16 -8.81 1.02 -19.31
C ASN A 16 -8.08 1.43 -18.01
N PRO A 17 -8.30 0.73 -16.90
CA PRO A 17 -7.71 1.10 -15.62
C PRO A 17 -6.18 0.98 -15.65
N VAL A 18 -5.49 2.06 -15.27
CA VAL A 18 -4.04 2.05 -15.12
C VAL A 18 -3.67 1.35 -13.81
N ARG A 19 -2.85 0.31 -13.91
CA ARG A 19 -2.31 -0.42 -12.75
C ARG A 19 -0.80 -0.58 -12.93
N ARG A 20 0.00 0.07 -12.07
CA ARG A 20 1.47 -0.04 -12.10
C ARG A 20 2.02 -0.40 -10.72
N GLY A 21 3.06 -1.21 -10.70
CA GLY A 21 3.72 -1.64 -9.46
C GLY A 21 2.90 -2.63 -8.61
N LEU A 22 1.74 -3.09 -9.11
CA LEU A 22 0.97 -4.13 -8.44
C LEU A 22 1.71 -5.46 -8.54
N GLN A 23 1.86 -6.11 -7.40
CA GLN A 23 2.33 -7.48 -7.32
C GLN A 23 1.15 -8.46 -7.29
N PRO A 24 1.33 -9.71 -7.73
CA PRO A 24 0.31 -10.74 -7.56
C PRO A 24 -0.12 -10.85 -6.09
N ALA A 25 -1.42 -10.98 -5.86
CA ALA A 25 -1.91 -11.21 -4.51
C ALA A 25 -1.30 -12.50 -3.95
N PRO A 26 -0.89 -12.52 -2.67
CA PRO A 26 -0.36 -13.74 -2.07
C PRO A 26 -1.42 -14.83 -2.07
N ALA A 27 -1.01 -16.08 -2.30
CA ALA A 27 -1.91 -17.24 -2.33
C ALA A 27 -2.72 -17.40 -1.01
N HIS A 28 -2.17 -16.93 0.09
CA HIS A 28 -2.77 -17.02 1.41
C HIS A 28 -2.87 -15.64 2.08
N PHE A 29 -3.89 -14.86 1.69
CA PHE A 29 -4.25 -13.61 2.35
C PHE A 29 -5.42 -13.88 3.31
N LEU A 30 -5.09 -14.24 4.56
CA LEU A 30 -6.04 -14.71 5.56
C LEU A 30 -6.24 -13.68 6.70
N GLY A 31 -7.46 -13.61 7.23
CA GLY A 31 -7.79 -12.85 8.44
C GLY A 31 -7.80 -11.32 8.28
N ARG A 32 -7.72 -10.76 7.06
CA ARG A 32 -7.56 -9.32 6.82
C ARG A 32 -8.69 -8.67 6.00
N GLN A 33 -9.81 -9.35 5.84
CA GLN A 33 -10.94 -8.84 5.04
C GLN A 33 -11.54 -7.58 5.64
N ALA A 34 -11.63 -7.51 6.97
CA ALA A 34 -12.10 -6.32 7.68
C ALA A 34 -11.15 -5.13 7.45
N ASP A 35 -9.83 -5.32 7.65
CA ASP A 35 -8.83 -4.28 7.39
C ASP A 35 -8.91 -3.75 5.95
N VAL A 36 -9.06 -4.64 4.95
CA VAL A 36 -9.22 -4.21 3.55
C VAL A 36 -10.45 -3.32 3.37
N ALA A 37 -11.59 -3.72 3.94
CA ALA A 37 -12.83 -2.95 3.83
C ALA A 37 -12.72 -1.59 4.52
N GLU A 38 -12.11 -1.54 5.70
CA GLU A 38 -11.88 -0.32 6.47
C GLU A 38 -10.93 0.63 5.75
N VAL A 39 -9.82 0.14 5.20
CA VAL A 39 -8.85 0.97 4.46
C VAL A 39 -9.46 1.49 3.16
N LEU A 40 -10.22 0.68 2.41
CA LEU A 40 -10.95 1.14 1.22
C LEU A 40 -11.97 2.22 1.57
N LYS A 41 -12.70 2.06 2.70
CA LYS A 41 -13.62 3.07 3.23
C LYS A 41 -12.87 4.33 3.64
N ALA A 42 -11.76 4.21 4.36
CA ALA A 42 -10.94 5.36 4.75
C ALA A 42 -10.42 6.13 3.52
N LEU A 43 -9.94 5.44 2.46
CA LEU A 43 -9.52 6.06 1.20
C LEU A 43 -10.66 6.74 0.44
N SER A 44 -11.92 6.43 0.72
CA SER A 44 -13.06 7.14 0.13
C SER A 44 -13.33 8.49 0.78
N THR A 45 -12.99 8.64 2.07
CA THR A 45 -13.25 9.82 2.90
C THR A 45 -12.01 10.67 3.17
N HIS A 46 -10.84 10.05 3.25
CA HIS A 46 -9.57 10.73 3.54
C HIS A 46 -8.66 10.72 2.32
N ARG A 47 -7.85 11.76 2.19
CA ARG A 47 -6.91 11.91 1.08
C ARG A 47 -5.57 11.25 1.36
N LEU A 48 -5.23 11.04 2.63
CA LEU A 48 -4.05 10.31 3.08
C LEU A 48 -4.47 9.29 4.13
N VAL A 49 -4.14 8.03 3.87
CA VAL A 49 -4.27 6.92 4.81
C VAL A 49 -2.90 6.29 5.00
N THR A 50 -2.46 6.16 6.25
CA THR A 50 -1.19 5.50 6.57
C THR A 50 -1.45 4.21 7.35
N LEU A 51 -1.00 3.09 6.79
CA LEU A 51 -0.98 1.81 7.48
C LEU A 51 0.23 1.77 8.39
N THR A 52 -0.01 1.70 9.70
CA THR A 52 1.06 1.59 10.70
C THR A 52 1.06 0.23 11.37
N GLY A 53 2.19 -0.15 11.97
CA GLY A 53 2.32 -1.41 12.72
C GLY A 53 3.73 -1.99 12.67
N PRO A 54 4.00 -3.05 13.43
CA PRO A 54 5.32 -3.66 13.53
C PRO A 54 5.82 -4.22 12.19
N GLY A 55 7.13 -4.49 12.12
CA GLY A 55 7.73 -5.18 10.97
C GLY A 55 7.08 -6.57 10.80
N GLY A 56 6.86 -6.99 9.57
CA GLY A 56 6.31 -8.32 9.27
C GLY A 56 4.81 -8.51 9.53
N VAL A 57 4.08 -7.49 10.02
CA VAL A 57 2.63 -7.59 10.31
C VAL A 57 1.75 -7.66 9.07
N GLY A 58 2.31 -7.41 7.88
CA GLY A 58 1.60 -7.53 6.60
C GLY A 58 1.11 -6.20 6.01
N LYS A 59 1.70 -5.03 6.37
CA LYS A 59 1.32 -3.72 5.82
C LYS A 59 1.44 -3.65 4.30
N THR A 60 2.58 -4.05 3.75
CA THR A 60 2.83 -4.12 2.30
C THR A 60 1.80 -5.00 1.60
N THR A 61 1.55 -6.19 2.16
CA THR A 61 0.56 -7.13 1.61
C THR A 61 -0.85 -6.54 1.61
N LEU A 62 -1.25 -5.91 2.71
CA LEU A 62 -2.55 -5.24 2.81
C LEU A 62 -2.66 -4.09 1.80
N ALA A 63 -1.62 -3.25 1.67
CA ALA A 63 -1.59 -2.15 0.71
C ALA A 63 -1.73 -2.64 -0.73
N GLN A 64 -1.04 -3.73 -1.11
CA GLN A 64 -1.15 -4.37 -2.42
C GLN A 64 -2.57 -4.89 -2.69
N VAL A 65 -3.19 -5.56 -1.71
CA VAL A 65 -4.56 -6.09 -1.85
C VAL A 65 -5.57 -4.95 -1.95
N VAL A 66 -5.42 -3.89 -1.16
CA VAL A 66 -6.26 -2.67 -1.23
C VAL A 66 -6.12 -2.01 -2.61
N ALA A 67 -4.87 -1.85 -3.09
CA ALA A 67 -4.58 -1.31 -4.41
C ALA A 67 -5.25 -2.13 -5.53
N ALA A 68 -5.12 -3.46 -5.47
CA ALA A 68 -5.73 -4.38 -6.44
C ALA A 68 -7.27 -4.34 -6.43
N ARG A 69 -7.88 -4.17 -5.24
CA ARG A 69 -9.35 -4.09 -5.09
C ARG A 69 -9.92 -2.69 -5.28
N SER A 70 -9.07 -1.68 -5.39
CA SER A 70 -9.50 -0.31 -5.64
C SER A 70 -10.22 -0.22 -6.99
N ARG A 71 -11.39 0.40 -6.99
CA ARG A 71 -12.18 0.67 -8.22
C ARG A 71 -11.77 1.99 -8.89
N ARG A 72 -10.72 2.65 -8.41
CA ARG A 72 -10.22 3.90 -8.97
C ARG A 72 -9.59 3.67 -10.34
N PRO A 73 -9.72 4.59 -11.29
CA PRO A 73 -9.23 4.43 -12.67
C PRO A 73 -7.71 4.31 -12.76
N ALA A 74 -6.96 4.96 -11.87
CA ALA A 74 -5.50 4.88 -11.86
C ALA A 74 -4.97 4.51 -10.47
N VAL A 75 -4.13 3.47 -10.40
CA VAL A 75 -3.45 3.04 -9.17
C VAL A 75 -1.98 2.80 -9.47
N TYR A 76 -1.14 3.49 -8.73
CA TYR A 76 0.32 3.37 -8.78
C TYR A 76 0.83 2.88 -7.44
N VAL A 77 1.64 1.84 -7.45
CA VAL A 77 2.30 1.32 -6.24
C VAL A 77 3.80 1.49 -6.38
N VAL A 78 4.41 2.18 -5.42
CA VAL A 78 5.82 2.51 -5.40
C VAL A 78 6.43 1.97 -4.11
N GLY A 79 7.33 1.00 -4.24
CA GLY A 79 8.15 0.52 -3.13
C GLY A 79 9.33 1.45 -2.90
N LEU A 80 9.49 1.92 -1.68
CA LEU A 80 10.58 2.82 -1.30
C LEU A 80 11.75 2.10 -0.63
N ALA A 81 11.64 0.79 -0.38
CA ALA A 81 12.61 0.02 0.41
C ALA A 81 14.07 0.12 -0.08
N GLU A 82 14.26 0.21 -1.40
CA GLU A 82 15.59 0.24 -2.03
C GLU A 82 16.13 1.68 -2.22
N ILE A 83 15.34 2.70 -1.86
CA ILE A 83 15.74 4.09 -2.02
C ILE A 83 16.67 4.46 -0.86
N ALA A 84 17.89 4.87 -1.17
CA ALA A 84 18.85 5.26 -0.15
C ALA A 84 18.42 6.54 0.60
N PRO A 85 18.69 6.66 1.90
CA PRO A 85 18.53 7.91 2.62
C PRO A 85 19.28 9.05 1.92
N GLY A 86 18.60 10.19 1.73
CA GLY A 86 19.15 11.34 1.02
C GLY A 86 18.95 11.33 -0.51
N ALA A 87 18.43 10.25 -1.09
CA ALA A 87 18.04 10.23 -2.49
C ALA A 87 16.82 11.13 -2.76
N ASP A 88 16.70 11.56 -4.01
CA ASP A 88 15.54 12.34 -4.48
C ASP A 88 14.30 11.44 -4.61
N VAL A 89 13.45 11.47 -3.59
CA VAL A 89 12.20 10.68 -3.55
C VAL A 89 11.28 11.04 -4.71
N VAL A 90 11.26 12.28 -5.18
CA VAL A 90 10.43 12.72 -6.32
C VAL A 90 10.85 11.98 -7.59
N ARG A 91 12.15 11.91 -7.85
CA ARG A 91 12.71 11.18 -9.00
C ARG A 91 12.43 9.70 -8.90
N ALA A 92 12.65 9.12 -7.73
CA ALA A 92 12.40 7.70 -7.51
C ALA A 92 10.92 7.31 -7.74
N VAL A 93 9.99 8.15 -7.29
CA VAL A 93 8.55 7.93 -7.57
C VAL A 93 8.24 8.09 -9.05
N LEU A 94 8.81 9.10 -9.74
CA LEU A 94 8.65 9.31 -11.18
C LEU A 94 9.13 8.09 -11.99
N ASP A 95 10.30 7.58 -11.67
CA ASP A 95 10.90 6.42 -12.34
C ASP A 95 10.02 5.17 -12.16
N ALA A 96 9.50 4.96 -10.94
CA ALA A 96 8.56 3.88 -10.64
C ALA A 96 7.23 4.01 -11.42
N LEU A 97 6.80 5.24 -11.72
CA LEU A 97 5.67 5.49 -12.62
C LEU A 97 6.01 5.23 -14.09
N GLY A 98 7.26 4.87 -14.41
CA GLY A 98 7.75 4.71 -15.79
C GLY A 98 7.76 6.03 -16.58
N ARG A 99 7.97 7.14 -15.89
CA ARG A 99 8.08 8.47 -16.46
C ARG A 99 9.46 9.03 -16.10
N PRO A 100 10.44 8.99 -17.02
CA PRO A 100 11.77 9.53 -16.72
C PRO A 100 11.64 11.02 -16.37
N ALA A 101 12.45 11.47 -15.42
CA ALA A 101 12.53 12.87 -15.10
C ALA A 101 12.98 13.66 -16.34
N PRO A 102 12.33 14.79 -16.66
CA PRO A 102 12.76 15.63 -17.78
C PRO A 102 14.18 16.15 -17.54
N GLY A 103 15.03 16.15 -18.59
CA GLY A 103 16.45 16.54 -18.48
C GLY A 103 16.63 17.90 -17.80
N ASP A 104 15.95 18.93 -18.30
CA ASP A 104 16.03 20.33 -17.80
C ASP A 104 14.74 20.80 -17.09
N GLY A 105 13.76 19.90 -16.84
CA GLY A 105 12.48 20.23 -16.25
C GLY A 105 12.43 19.94 -14.73
N ASP A 106 11.46 20.55 -14.05
CA ASP A 106 11.15 20.26 -12.64
C ASP A 106 10.53 18.84 -12.50
N PRO A 107 11.22 17.89 -11.86
CA PRO A 107 10.71 16.53 -11.65
C PRO A 107 9.37 16.52 -10.90
N TYR A 108 9.19 17.44 -9.95
CA TYR A 108 7.94 17.55 -9.19
C TYR A 108 6.75 17.93 -10.09
N ARG A 109 6.94 18.86 -11.03
CA ARG A 109 5.88 19.26 -11.97
C ARG A 109 5.47 18.07 -12.86
N SER A 110 6.42 17.26 -13.29
CA SER A 110 6.16 16.06 -14.07
C SER A 110 5.39 15.02 -13.25
N LEU A 111 5.78 14.82 -11.99
CA LEU A 111 5.10 13.92 -11.07
C LEU A 111 3.67 14.36 -10.76
N SER A 112 3.48 15.63 -10.38
CA SER A 112 2.16 16.17 -10.08
C SER A 112 1.24 16.13 -11.30
N GLY A 113 1.74 16.42 -12.49
CA GLY A 113 0.99 16.28 -13.74
C GLY A 113 0.57 14.84 -14.03
N ALA A 114 1.44 13.86 -13.74
CA ALA A 114 1.11 12.45 -13.91
C ALA A 114 0.02 11.96 -12.93
N LEU A 115 -0.02 12.51 -11.71
CA LEU A 115 -0.94 12.14 -10.64
C LEU A 115 -2.20 13.00 -10.59
N ALA A 116 -2.31 14.05 -11.40
CA ALA A 116 -3.44 14.97 -11.40
C ALA A 116 -4.73 14.39 -12.01
N GLN A 117 -4.68 13.22 -12.62
CA GLN A 117 -5.88 12.57 -13.17
C GLN A 117 -6.91 12.28 -12.06
N PRO A 118 -8.19 12.63 -12.28
CA PRO A 118 -9.25 12.35 -11.31
C PRO A 118 -9.31 10.86 -10.95
N GLY A 119 -9.46 10.59 -9.66
CA GLY A 119 -9.56 9.23 -9.16
C GLY A 119 -8.23 8.46 -9.10
N THR A 120 -7.09 9.15 -9.13
CA THR A 120 -5.77 8.50 -8.93
C THR A 120 -5.55 8.11 -7.47
N VAL A 121 -4.99 6.91 -7.28
CA VAL A 121 -4.43 6.43 -6.00
C VAL A 121 -2.93 6.21 -6.17
N LEU A 122 -2.15 6.80 -5.26
CA LEU A 122 -0.72 6.55 -5.11
C LEU A 122 -0.49 5.75 -3.83
N VAL A 123 0.13 4.59 -3.95
CA VAL A 123 0.57 3.78 -2.81
C VAL A 123 2.08 3.96 -2.64
N LEU A 124 2.52 4.39 -1.47
CA LEU A 124 3.92 4.53 -1.08
C LEU A 124 4.23 3.48 -0.01
N ASP A 125 4.97 2.46 -0.38
CA ASP A 125 5.27 1.34 0.51
C ASP A 125 6.66 1.48 1.14
N ASN A 126 6.76 1.16 2.43
CA ASN A 126 8.00 1.17 3.23
C ASN A 126 8.60 2.58 3.44
N CYS A 127 7.77 3.52 3.95
CA CYS A 127 8.17 4.92 4.16
C CYS A 127 9.08 5.14 5.38
N GLU A 128 9.26 4.15 6.26
CA GLU A 128 9.85 4.30 7.60
C GLU A 128 11.27 4.87 7.64
N HIS A 129 12.07 4.68 6.61
CA HIS A 129 13.45 5.20 6.54
C HIS A 129 13.56 6.54 5.78
N LEU A 130 12.46 7.02 5.19
CA LEU A 130 12.37 8.26 4.41
C LEU A 130 11.21 9.16 4.88
N VAL A 131 10.86 9.11 6.18
CA VAL A 131 9.65 9.78 6.70
C VAL A 131 9.59 11.25 6.31
N ASP A 132 10.62 12.04 6.59
CA ASP A 132 10.60 13.48 6.35
C ASP A 132 10.51 13.83 4.85
N PRO A 133 11.33 13.26 3.93
CA PRO A 133 11.22 13.55 2.51
C PRO A 133 9.88 13.05 1.91
N VAL A 134 9.36 11.92 2.38
CA VAL A 134 8.05 11.41 1.95
C VAL A 134 6.93 12.29 2.46
N ALA A 135 6.95 12.73 3.71
CA ALA A 135 5.97 13.65 4.28
C ALA A 135 5.96 14.99 3.52
N GLY A 136 7.14 15.53 3.21
CA GLY A 136 7.28 16.73 2.37
C GLY A 136 6.69 16.56 0.97
N LEU A 137 6.96 15.42 0.31
CA LEU A 137 6.37 15.09 -1.00
C LEU A 137 4.84 14.97 -0.90
N ILE A 138 4.32 14.22 0.06
CA ILE A 138 2.88 14.03 0.27
C ILE A 138 2.18 15.39 0.49
N GLY A 139 2.71 16.23 1.38
CA GLY A 139 2.16 17.56 1.66
C GLY A 139 2.02 18.42 0.41
N ARG A 140 3.06 18.43 -0.44
CA ARG A 140 3.04 19.14 -1.73
C ARG A 140 2.02 18.53 -2.70
N LEU A 141 1.96 17.21 -2.83
CA LEU A 141 1.01 16.51 -3.72
C LEU A 141 -0.43 16.75 -3.29
N LEU A 142 -0.73 16.71 -1.99
CA LEU A 142 -2.08 16.99 -1.47
C LEU A 142 -2.52 18.43 -1.75
N THR A 143 -1.59 19.37 -1.89
CA THR A 143 -1.90 20.77 -2.25
C THR A 143 -2.15 20.92 -3.75
N THR A 144 -1.35 20.24 -4.59
CA THR A 144 -1.39 20.45 -6.05
C THR A 144 -2.34 19.50 -6.80
N CYS A 145 -2.68 18.34 -6.21
CA CYS A 145 -3.53 17.31 -6.80
C CYS A 145 -4.76 17.06 -5.93
N PRO A 146 -5.85 17.84 -6.05
CA PRO A 146 -7.00 17.80 -5.13
C PRO A 146 -7.72 16.44 -5.10
N ASP A 147 -7.77 15.71 -6.21
CA ASP A 147 -8.44 14.41 -6.32
C ASP A 147 -7.56 13.21 -5.99
N LEU A 148 -6.26 13.42 -5.78
CA LEU A 148 -5.32 12.37 -5.43
C LEU A 148 -5.63 11.76 -4.06
N ARG A 149 -5.59 10.43 -3.98
CA ARG A 149 -5.61 9.68 -2.73
C ARG A 149 -4.26 8.99 -2.55
N ILE A 150 -3.76 9.01 -1.33
CA ILE A 150 -2.45 8.40 -1.00
C ILE A 150 -2.66 7.35 0.08
N LEU A 151 -2.11 6.17 -0.14
CA LEU A 151 -1.98 5.10 0.85
C LEU A 151 -0.49 4.92 1.14
N ALA A 152 -0.08 5.17 2.38
CA ALA A 152 1.29 4.97 2.80
C ALA A 152 1.40 3.74 3.73
N THR A 153 2.54 3.06 3.73
CA THR A 153 2.88 2.09 4.77
C THR A 153 4.14 2.54 5.52
N SER A 154 4.12 2.45 6.83
CA SER A 154 5.23 2.84 7.69
C SER A 154 5.16 2.11 9.02
N ARG A 155 6.25 2.10 9.80
CA ARG A 155 6.23 1.62 11.19
C ARG A 155 5.58 2.63 12.14
N ARG A 156 5.57 3.90 11.79
CA ARG A 156 4.98 5.00 12.55
C ARG A 156 4.20 5.93 11.63
N ALA A 157 3.37 6.79 12.21
CA ALA A 157 2.70 7.85 11.48
C ALA A 157 3.71 8.79 10.78
N LEU A 158 3.25 9.46 9.72
CA LEU A 158 4.02 10.46 8.97
C LEU A 158 3.86 11.87 9.57
N ASP A 159 3.00 12.00 10.59
CA ASP A 159 2.73 13.24 11.33
C ASP A 159 2.21 14.41 10.46
N LEU A 160 1.39 14.08 9.45
CA LEU A 160 0.74 15.06 8.59
C LEU A 160 -0.70 15.35 9.05
N ALA A 161 -1.10 16.62 9.06
CA ALA A 161 -2.44 17.05 9.53
C ALA A 161 -3.62 16.38 8.78
N ALA A 162 -3.43 15.99 7.53
CA ALA A 162 -4.45 15.30 6.71
C ALA A 162 -4.41 13.77 6.86
N GLU A 163 -3.54 13.25 7.73
CA GLU A 163 -3.30 11.81 7.85
C GLU A 163 -4.41 11.11 8.64
N HIS A 164 -4.94 10.06 8.06
CA HIS A 164 -5.74 9.06 8.76
C HIS A 164 -4.89 7.82 8.99
N VAL A 165 -4.61 7.51 10.25
CA VAL A 165 -3.78 6.37 10.63
C VAL A 165 -4.65 5.13 10.83
N HIS A 166 -4.39 4.07 10.08
CA HIS A 166 -4.94 2.74 10.29
C HIS A 166 -3.85 1.85 10.89
N ARG A 167 -4.00 1.50 12.15
CA ARG A 167 -3.07 0.62 12.85
C ARG A 167 -3.38 -0.82 12.53
N LEU A 168 -2.41 -1.54 11.96
CA LEU A 168 -2.53 -2.94 11.65
C LEU A 168 -1.99 -3.78 12.82
N GLU A 169 -2.90 -4.48 13.48
CA GLU A 169 -2.57 -5.36 14.59
C GLU A 169 -2.08 -6.74 14.08
N PRO A 170 -1.36 -7.53 14.88
CA PRO A 170 -1.05 -8.92 14.58
C PRO A 170 -2.31 -9.74 14.23
N LEU A 171 -2.13 -10.90 13.62
CA LEU A 171 -3.25 -11.82 13.34
C LEU A 171 -3.83 -12.34 14.66
N ASP A 172 -5.16 -12.48 14.70
CA ASP A 172 -5.81 -13.24 15.77
C ASP A 172 -5.38 -14.71 15.74
N ALA A 173 -5.57 -15.41 16.86
CA ALA A 173 -5.12 -16.78 17.01
C ALA A 173 -5.70 -17.73 15.95
N ALA A 174 -6.96 -17.53 15.53
CA ALA A 174 -7.60 -18.37 14.52
C ALA A 174 -7.04 -18.11 13.12
N SER A 175 -6.73 -16.86 12.80
CA SER A 175 -6.11 -16.48 11.52
C SER A 175 -4.65 -16.92 11.45
N ALA A 176 -3.91 -16.81 12.57
CA ALA A 176 -2.54 -17.30 12.68
C ALA A 176 -2.46 -18.83 12.51
N ASP A 177 -3.38 -19.58 13.13
CA ASP A 177 -3.50 -21.04 12.97
C ASP A 177 -3.75 -21.41 11.50
N ARG A 178 -4.73 -20.76 10.85
CA ARG A 178 -5.04 -21.01 9.45
C ARG A 178 -3.86 -20.71 8.52
N LEU A 179 -3.13 -19.61 8.78
CA LEU A 179 -1.96 -19.26 7.98
C LEU A 179 -0.87 -20.31 8.14
N PHE A 180 -0.54 -20.71 9.36
CA PHE A 180 0.46 -21.73 9.62
C PHE A 180 0.12 -23.06 8.93
N ARG A 181 -1.12 -23.56 9.11
CA ARG A 181 -1.55 -24.83 8.49
C ARG A 181 -1.48 -24.75 6.97
N ALA A 182 -1.91 -23.64 6.37
CA ALA A 182 -1.84 -23.45 4.94
C ALA A 182 -0.40 -23.51 4.43
N ARG A 183 0.55 -22.90 5.15
CA ARG A 183 1.99 -22.92 4.83
C ARG A 183 2.62 -24.29 5.05
N ALA A 184 2.34 -24.92 6.19
CA ALA A 184 2.85 -26.25 6.51
C ALA A 184 2.39 -27.32 5.50
N LEU A 185 1.11 -27.29 5.10
CA LEU A 185 0.57 -28.19 4.08
C LEU A 185 1.19 -27.95 2.70
N ALA A 186 1.46 -26.69 2.34
CA ALA A 186 2.12 -26.37 1.09
C ALA A 186 3.58 -26.84 1.07
N ALA A 187 4.28 -26.76 2.22
CA ALA A 187 5.68 -27.19 2.34
C ALA A 187 5.80 -28.72 2.45
N ARG A 188 4.87 -29.38 3.18
CA ARG A 188 4.89 -30.84 3.43
C ARG A 188 3.46 -31.39 3.42
N PRO A 189 2.94 -31.81 2.27
CA PRO A 189 1.62 -32.42 2.16
C PRO A 189 1.52 -33.68 3.04
N GLY A 190 0.45 -33.77 3.82
CA GLY A 190 0.19 -34.93 4.69
C GLY A 190 0.86 -34.87 6.09
N GLN A 191 1.56 -33.80 6.45
CA GLN A 191 2.11 -33.67 7.80
C GLN A 191 0.99 -33.52 8.83
N VAL A 192 1.01 -34.35 9.87
CA VAL A 192 0.17 -34.21 11.05
C VAL A 192 0.78 -33.15 11.96
N ILE A 193 -0.02 -32.17 12.35
CA ILE A 193 0.40 -31.07 13.22
C ILE A 193 -0.32 -31.27 14.56
N ASP A 194 0.44 -31.38 15.65
CA ASP A 194 -0.13 -31.43 16.99
C ASP A 194 -0.70 -30.06 17.38
N ASP A 195 -1.97 -30.02 17.75
CA ASP A 195 -2.69 -28.78 18.06
C ASP A 195 -2.16 -28.06 19.30
N ARG A 196 -1.60 -28.78 20.26
CA ARG A 196 -1.06 -28.20 21.48
C ARG A 196 0.28 -27.53 21.23
N GLU A 197 1.16 -28.24 20.53
CA GLU A 197 2.46 -27.70 20.13
C GLU A 197 2.30 -26.48 19.21
N LEU A 198 1.35 -26.55 18.27
CA LEU A 198 1.04 -25.43 17.38
C LEU A 198 0.56 -24.20 18.16
N LYS A 199 -0.35 -24.36 19.13
CA LYS A 199 -0.82 -23.22 19.95
C LYS A 199 0.31 -22.57 20.75
N ASP A 200 1.24 -23.37 21.25
CA ASP A 200 2.39 -22.86 22.02
C ASP A 200 3.38 -22.13 21.08
N LEU A 201 3.60 -22.64 19.88
CA LEU A 201 4.40 -22.00 18.86
C LEU A 201 3.79 -20.66 18.43
N LEU A 202 2.50 -20.64 18.06
CA LEU A 202 1.83 -19.43 17.59
C LEU A 202 1.79 -18.32 18.64
N ARG A 203 1.71 -18.66 19.94
CA ARG A 203 1.84 -17.66 21.01
C ARG A 203 3.22 -17.00 21.05
N ARG A 204 4.28 -17.74 20.76
CA ARG A 204 5.66 -17.20 20.70
C ARG A 204 5.91 -16.34 19.45
N LEU A 205 5.15 -16.58 18.38
CA LEU A 205 5.23 -15.82 17.13
C LEU A 205 4.35 -14.55 17.15
N ASP A 206 3.65 -14.27 18.26
CA ASP A 206 2.84 -13.07 18.49
C ASP A 206 1.86 -12.74 17.37
N GLY A 207 1.42 -13.73 16.59
CA GLY A 207 0.53 -13.51 15.45
C GLY A 207 1.13 -12.69 14.30
N ILE A 208 2.46 -12.54 14.24
CA ILE A 208 3.15 -11.83 13.16
C ILE A 208 3.23 -12.72 11.91
N PRO A 209 2.56 -12.36 10.79
CA PRO A 209 2.51 -13.20 9.59
C PRO A 209 3.89 -13.64 9.09
N LEU A 210 4.83 -12.70 9.00
CA LEU A 210 6.19 -13.02 8.52
C LEU A 210 6.88 -14.06 9.41
N ALA A 211 6.71 -13.99 10.73
CA ALA A 211 7.29 -14.98 11.64
C ALA A 211 6.63 -16.36 11.52
N ILE A 212 5.35 -16.39 11.11
CA ILE A 212 4.60 -17.64 10.87
C ILE A 212 5.01 -18.28 9.53
N GLU A 213 5.43 -17.48 8.56
CA GLU A 213 5.79 -17.95 7.21
C GLU A 213 7.24 -18.40 7.06
N LEU A 214 8.13 -18.06 8.01
CA LEU A 214 9.54 -18.46 8.06
C LEU A 214 9.73 -19.85 8.71
#